data_7caefc83c1637672beee82eaa8e815b0
#
_entry.id   7caefc83c1637672beee82eaa8e815b0
#
_cell.length_a   1.000
_cell.length_b   1.000
_cell.length_c   1.000
_cell.angle_alpha   90.00
_cell.angle_beta   90.00
_cell.angle_gamma   90.00
#
_symmetry.space_group_name_H-M   'P 1'
#
loop_
_entity.id
_entity.type
_entity.pdbx_description
1 polymer ?
#
loop_
_entity_poly.entity_id
_entity_poly.type
_entity_poly.pdbx_seq_one_letter_code
_entity_poly.pdbx_strand_id
1 'polypeptide(L)'
;MRAFLIPAVAVLGLAACESAPEAPREAGVCYSVQTPKQGEKGAPQFHVVATDQPQIEFCAARLEEMRLRFLRMGGSNREIIGAYQGQYIFIERRGVSFSQTLDGVRFMALARTGDGRLAIPGAIQRDIDAASAAPAAPAG
;
A
#
# COMPACT_ATOMS: atom_id res chain seq x y z
N MET A 1 28.67 37.88 -53.62
CA MET A 1 28.00 36.69 -53.06
C MET A 1 28.36 36.60 -51.59
N ARG A 2 27.43 36.94 -50.71
CA ARG A 2 27.63 36.86 -49.24
C ARG A 2 26.87 35.62 -48.73
N ALA A 3 27.63 34.61 -48.32
CA ALA A 3 27.05 33.41 -47.71
C ALA A 3 26.68 33.70 -46.27
N PHE A 4 25.38 33.59 -45.95
CA PHE A 4 24.85 33.62 -44.57
C PHE A 4 24.97 32.21 -43.99
N LEU A 5 25.87 32.01 -43.01
CA LEU A 5 25.90 30.84 -42.15
C LEU A 5 24.90 31.00 -41.06
N ILE A 6 23.85 30.16 -41.06
CA ILE A 6 22.86 30.04 -39.99
C ILE A 6 23.41 29.02 -38.99
N PRO A 7 23.60 29.37 -37.70
CA PRO A 7 23.96 28.38 -36.70
C PRO A 7 22.70 27.59 -36.31
N ALA A 8 22.75 26.27 -36.45
CA ALA A 8 21.74 25.36 -35.94
C ALA A 8 21.87 25.28 -34.40
N VAL A 9 20.90 25.83 -33.68
CA VAL A 9 20.79 25.69 -32.25
C VAL A 9 20.15 24.32 -31.97
N ALA A 10 20.98 23.38 -31.52
CA ALA A 10 20.49 22.09 -31.00
C ALA A 10 19.87 22.32 -29.62
N VAL A 11 18.53 22.25 -29.54
CA VAL A 11 17.79 22.24 -28.27
C VAL A 11 17.92 20.82 -27.69
N LEU A 12 18.83 20.65 -26.73
CA LEU A 12 18.82 19.45 -25.88
C LEU A 12 17.59 19.50 -24.99
N GLY A 13 16.59 18.67 -25.32
CA GLY A 13 15.43 18.40 -24.45
C GLY A 13 15.91 17.69 -23.20
N LEU A 14 15.93 18.37 -22.06
CA LEU A 14 16.05 17.73 -20.75
C LEU A 14 14.77 16.89 -20.55
N ALA A 15 14.89 15.56 -20.71
CA ALA A 15 13.89 14.63 -20.23
C ALA A 15 13.88 14.76 -18.70
N ALA A 16 12.91 15.46 -18.14
CA ALA A 16 12.62 15.46 -16.72
C ALA A 16 12.25 14.01 -16.36
N CYS A 17 13.12 13.30 -15.67
CA CYS A 17 12.77 12.06 -14.98
C CYS A 17 11.77 12.45 -13.90
N GLU A 18 10.51 12.21 -14.14
CA GLU A 18 9.44 12.32 -13.14
C GLU A 18 9.71 11.23 -12.11
N SER A 19 10.26 11.61 -10.95
CA SER A 19 10.51 10.67 -9.85
C SER A 19 9.16 10.16 -9.34
N ALA A 20 9.08 8.84 -9.10
CA ALA A 20 7.89 8.24 -8.52
C ALA A 20 7.54 8.94 -7.18
N PRO A 21 6.25 9.18 -6.90
CA PRO A 21 5.84 9.85 -5.67
C PRO A 21 6.32 9.05 -4.45
N GLU A 22 6.99 9.74 -3.51
CA GLU A 22 7.47 9.14 -2.27
C GLU A 22 6.40 9.26 -1.17
N ALA A 23 6.30 8.20 -0.35
CA ALA A 23 5.46 8.22 0.84
C ALA A 23 6.05 9.17 1.90
N PRO A 24 5.22 9.92 2.66
CA PRO A 24 5.67 10.78 3.75
C PRO A 24 6.49 9.99 4.78
N ARG A 25 7.56 10.62 5.30
CA ARG A 25 8.48 9.99 6.27
C ARG A 25 8.24 10.43 7.72
N GLU A 26 7.19 11.18 7.97
CA GLU A 26 6.87 11.72 9.30
C GLU A 26 6.66 10.58 10.30
N ALA A 27 7.37 10.65 11.44
CA ALA A 27 7.36 9.59 12.43
C ALA A 27 6.00 9.46 13.12
N GLY A 28 5.48 8.23 13.19
CA GLY A 28 4.24 7.92 13.90
C GLY A 28 2.96 8.40 13.22
N VAL A 29 3.03 8.99 12.03
CA VAL A 29 1.85 9.47 11.31
C VAL A 29 1.39 8.44 10.29
N CYS A 30 0.12 8.07 10.38
CA CYS A 30 -0.56 7.19 9.46
C CYS A 30 -1.38 7.99 8.45
N TYR A 31 -1.19 7.74 7.18
CA TYR A 31 -1.89 8.42 6.09
C TYR A 31 -2.78 7.46 5.30
N SER A 32 -3.93 7.93 4.86
CA SER A 32 -4.61 7.37 3.70
C SER A 32 -4.12 8.06 2.44
N VAL A 33 -3.98 7.32 1.36
CA VAL A 33 -3.47 7.82 0.08
C VAL A 33 -4.59 7.78 -0.94
N GLN A 34 -4.89 8.93 -1.52
CA GLN A 34 -5.81 9.04 -2.63
C GLN A 34 -5.01 9.24 -3.91
N THR A 35 -5.04 8.25 -4.78
CA THR A 35 -4.42 8.32 -6.11
C THR A 35 -5.36 9.00 -7.09
N PRO A 36 -4.82 9.72 -8.11
CA PRO A 36 -5.62 10.21 -9.22
C PRO A 36 -6.40 9.07 -9.90
N LYS A 37 -7.58 9.37 -10.41
CA LYS A 37 -8.34 8.38 -11.17
C LYS A 37 -7.61 8.00 -12.45
N GLN A 38 -7.89 6.80 -12.97
CA GLN A 38 -7.29 6.32 -14.20
C GLN A 38 -7.52 7.33 -15.34
N GLY A 39 -6.42 7.83 -15.93
CA GLY A 39 -6.45 8.86 -16.97
C GLY A 39 -6.30 10.31 -16.47
N GLU A 40 -6.40 10.56 -15.17
CA GLU A 40 -6.09 11.86 -14.57
C GLU A 40 -4.60 11.99 -14.28
N LYS A 41 -4.02 13.14 -14.63
CA LYS A 41 -2.64 13.48 -14.25
C LYS A 41 -2.66 14.19 -12.90
N GLY A 42 -1.84 13.77 -11.99
CA GLY A 42 -1.72 14.40 -10.67
C GLY A 42 -0.85 13.59 -9.73
N ALA A 43 -0.41 14.24 -8.65
CA ALA A 43 0.28 13.57 -7.56
C ALA A 43 -0.73 12.92 -6.60
N PRO A 44 -0.37 11.82 -5.93
CA PRO A 44 -1.18 11.24 -4.87
C PRO A 44 -1.36 12.25 -3.73
N GLN A 45 -2.52 12.25 -3.10
CA GLN A 45 -2.82 13.08 -1.94
C GLN A 45 -2.75 12.24 -0.67
N PHE A 46 -2.15 12.79 0.38
CA PHE A 46 -1.96 12.14 1.66
C PHE A 46 -2.85 12.82 2.71
N HIS A 47 -3.72 12.04 3.36
CA HIS A 47 -4.61 12.51 4.40
C HIS A 47 -4.28 11.81 5.72
N VAL A 48 -4.04 12.57 6.79
CA VAL A 48 -3.75 12.01 8.11
C VAL A 48 -4.96 11.24 8.62
N VAL A 49 -4.75 9.98 8.97
CA VAL A 49 -5.76 9.08 9.57
C VAL A 49 -5.56 8.96 11.07
N ALA A 50 -4.30 8.86 11.50
CA ALA A 50 -3.94 8.74 12.91
C ALA A 50 -2.51 9.24 13.14
N THR A 51 -2.24 9.70 14.36
CA THR A 51 -0.92 10.08 14.87
C THR A 51 -0.49 9.12 15.98
N ASP A 52 0.76 9.26 16.42
CA ASP A 52 1.32 8.46 17.52
C ASP A 52 1.22 6.93 17.30
N GLN A 53 1.30 6.52 16.05
CA GLN A 53 1.33 5.10 15.71
C GLN A 53 2.76 4.56 15.89
N PRO A 54 2.99 3.60 16.79
CA PRO A 54 4.36 3.13 17.09
C PRO A 54 4.97 2.29 15.97
N GLN A 55 4.14 1.62 15.18
CA GLN A 55 4.57 0.69 14.13
C GLN A 55 3.59 0.70 12.95
N ILE A 56 4.05 0.23 11.79
CA ILE A 56 3.28 0.19 10.55
C ILE A 56 2.01 -0.68 10.66
N GLU A 57 2.04 -1.72 11.48
CA GLU A 57 0.90 -2.60 11.73
C GLU A 57 -0.27 -1.88 12.39
N PHE A 58 0.02 -0.91 13.27
CA PHE A 58 -1.03 -0.08 13.88
C PHE A 58 -1.66 0.85 12.84
N CYS A 59 -0.86 1.42 11.95
CA CYS A 59 -1.38 2.17 10.81
C CYS A 59 -2.24 1.29 9.91
N ALA A 60 -1.78 0.08 9.57
CA ALA A 60 -2.56 -0.88 8.79
C ALA A 60 -3.91 -1.23 9.47
N ALA A 61 -3.92 -1.39 10.80
CA ALA A 61 -5.15 -1.63 11.56
C ALA A 61 -6.13 -0.46 11.47
N ARG A 62 -5.64 0.79 11.55
CA ARG A 62 -6.48 1.99 11.38
C ARG A 62 -7.08 2.10 9.97
N LEU A 63 -6.29 1.78 8.96
CA LEU A 63 -6.75 1.76 7.58
C LEU A 63 -7.78 0.65 7.33
N GLU A 64 -7.60 -0.54 7.91
CA GLU A 64 -8.59 -1.62 7.85
C GLU A 64 -9.89 -1.25 8.56
N GLU A 65 -9.81 -0.62 9.73
CA GLU A 65 -10.99 -0.09 10.42
C GLU A 65 -11.76 0.91 9.55
N MET A 66 -11.05 1.82 8.90
CA MET A 66 -11.63 2.77 7.96
C MET A 66 -12.31 2.05 6.78
N ARG A 67 -11.66 1.03 6.20
CA ARG A 67 -12.20 0.20 5.13
C ARG A 67 -13.49 -0.50 5.55
N LEU A 68 -13.50 -1.14 6.72
CA LEU A 68 -14.67 -1.85 7.23
C LEU A 68 -15.84 -0.90 7.50
N ARG A 69 -15.56 0.29 8.01
CA ARG A 69 -16.58 1.34 8.21
C ARG A 69 -17.18 1.76 6.87
N PHE A 70 -16.36 1.99 5.85
CA PHE A 70 -16.81 2.36 4.52
C PHE A 70 -17.68 1.25 3.87
N LEU A 71 -17.28 -0.01 4.01
CA LEU A 71 -18.06 -1.15 3.50
C LEU A 71 -19.42 -1.28 4.20
N ARG A 72 -19.49 -1.03 5.52
CA ARG A 72 -20.77 -1.03 6.27
C ARG A 72 -21.73 0.08 5.81
N MET A 73 -21.19 1.17 5.29
CA MET A 73 -21.99 2.26 4.72
C MET A 73 -22.42 2.01 3.26
N GLY A 74 -22.18 0.81 2.72
CA GLY A 74 -22.51 0.45 1.34
C GLY A 74 -21.44 0.81 0.31
N GLY A 75 -20.24 1.18 0.74
CA GLY A 75 -19.10 1.44 -0.15
C GLY A 75 -18.58 0.17 -0.81
N SER A 76 -17.90 0.31 -1.94
CA SER A 76 -17.39 -0.78 -2.76
C SER A 76 -15.88 -0.74 -2.99
N ASN A 77 -15.12 -0.08 -2.12
CA ASN A 77 -13.67 -0.01 -2.27
C ASN A 77 -13.03 -1.39 -2.13
N ARG A 78 -12.36 -1.81 -3.20
CA ARG A 78 -11.65 -3.08 -3.26
C ARG A 78 -10.30 -3.00 -2.54
N GLU A 79 -9.66 -1.84 -2.61
CA GLU A 79 -8.34 -1.57 -2.05
C GLU A 79 -8.36 -0.23 -1.33
N ILE A 80 -7.70 -0.15 -0.17
CA ILE A 80 -7.32 1.10 0.47
C ILE A 80 -5.80 1.18 0.46
N ILE A 81 -5.30 2.33 0.06
CA ILE A 81 -3.87 2.63 0.08
C ILE A 81 -3.60 3.55 1.25
N GLY A 82 -2.58 3.23 2.01
CA GLY A 82 -2.06 4.08 3.07
C GLY A 82 -0.56 4.32 2.92
N ALA A 83 -0.03 5.14 3.82
CA ALA A 83 1.40 5.38 3.92
C ALA A 83 1.82 5.55 5.38
N TYR A 84 3.02 5.08 5.69
CA TYR A 84 3.63 5.18 7.01
C TYR A 84 5.15 5.18 6.88
N GLN A 85 5.80 6.22 7.38
CA GLN A 85 7.26 6.36 7.46
C GLN A 85 8.01 5.95 6.17
N GLY A 86 7.56 6.46 5.03
CA GLY A 86 8.21 6.22 3.74
C GLY A 86 7.81 4.90 3.05
N GLN A 87 6.86 4.15 3.60
CA GLN A 87 6.33 2.93 3.00
C GLN A 87 4.85 3.09 2.66
N TYR A 88 4.42 2.45 1.58
CA TYR A 88 3.02 2.31 1.21
C TYR A 88 2.42 1.04 1.80
N ILE A 89 1.15 1.14 2.19
CA ILE A 89 0.34 0.06 2.75
C ILE A 89 -0.83 -0.18 1.81
N PHE A 90 -1.03 -1.43 1.39
CA PHE A 90 -2.16 -1.83 0.54
C PHE A 90 -3.04 -2.78 1.31
N ILE A 91 -4.29 -2.36 1.57
CA ILE A 91 -5.30 -3.17 2.25
C ILE A 91 -6.25 -3.71 1.21
N GLU A 92 -6.16 -4.98 0.95
CA GLU A 92 -6.92 -5.68 -0.06
C GLU A 92 -7.79 -6.80 0.54
N ARG A 93 -8.58 -7.43 -0.31
CA ARG A 93 -9.42 -8.56 0.06
C ARG A 93 -8.62 -9.74 0.62
N ARG A 94 -7.44 -10.00 0.08
CA ARG A 94 -6.54 -11.10 0.49
C ARG A 94 -5.70 -10.79 1.72
N GLY A 95 -5.58 -9.52 2.11
CA GLY A 95 -4.78 -9.12 3.26
C GLY A 95 -4.13 -7.76 3.10
N VAL A 96 -3.00 -7.59 3.76
CA VAL A 96 -2.21 -6.36 3.79
C VAL A 96 -0.83 -6.63 3.21
N SER A 97 -0.42 -5.79 2.29
CA SER A 97 0.94 -5.80 1.73
C SER A 97 1.59 -4.42 1.84
N PHE A 98 2.92 -4.41 1.87
CA PHE A 98 3.74 -3.21 1.94
C PHE A 98 4.59 -3.08 0.68
N SER A 99 4.89 -1.83 0.30
CA SER A 99 5.79 -1.50 -0.79
C SER A 99 6.50 -0.18 -0.50
N GLN A 100 7.66 0.04 -1.10
CA GLN A 100 8.36 1.32 -1.02
C GLN A 100 7.84 2.36 -2.03
N THR A 101 7.20 1.88 -3.10
CA THR A 101 6.61 2.74 -4.13
C THR A 101 5.19 2.31 -4.44
N LEU A 102 4.37 3.21 -5.00
CA LEU A 102 2.97 2.90 -5.38
C LEU A 102 2.87 1.77 -6.40
N ASP A 103 3.79 1.74 -7.37
CA ASP A 103 3.79 0.78 -8.48
C ASP A 103 4.85 -0.32 -8.31
N GLY A 104 5.49 -0.39 -7.13
CA GLY A 104 6.56 -1.32 -6.85
C GLY A 104 6.10 -2.72 -6.46
N VAL A 105 7.09 -3.56 -6.20
CA VAL A 105 6.85 -4.92 -5.68
C VAL A 105 6.20 -4.82 -4.30
N ARG A 106 5.10 -5.57 -4.14
CA ARG A 106 4.34 -5.65 -2.88
C ARG A 106 4.71 -6.91 -2.13
N PHE A 107 5.02 -6.76 -0.84
CA PHE A 107 5.31 -7.86 0.07
C PHE A 107 4.12 -8.08 0.98
N MET A 108 3.56 -9.29 0.96
CA MET A 108 2.45 -9.68 1.84
C MET A 108 2.93 -9.71 3.30
N ALA A 109 2.36 -8.83 4.12
CA ALA A 109 2.65 -8.74 5.54
C ALA A 109 1.63 -9.48 6.39
N LEU A 110 0.34 -9.31 6.08
CA LEU A 110 -0.76 -9.97 6.76
C LEU A 110 -1.69 -10.60 5.73
N ALA A 111 -1.98 -11.88 5.90
CA ALA A 111 -2.96 -12.59 5.07
C ALA A 111 -4.32 -12.64 5.77
N ARG A 112 -5.38 -12.61 4.98
CA ARG A 112 -6.73 -12.75 5.51
C ARG A 112 -7.09 -14.22 5.69
N THR A 113 -7.47 -14.59 6.90
CA THR A 113 -7.95 -15.93 7.24
C THR A 113 -9.38 -16.16 6.75
N GLY A 114 -9.83 -17.40 6.73
CA GLY A 114 -11.17 -17.76 6.27
C GLY A 114 -12.30 -17.11 7.08
N ASP A 115 -12.04 -16.77 8.34
CA ASP A 115 -12.95 -16.01 9.21
C ASP A 115 -12.84 -14.48 9.03
N GLY A 116 -12.01 -14.03 8.09
CA GLY A 116 -11.84 -12.62 7.74
C GLY A 116 -10.83 -11.83 8.59
N ARG A 117 -10.20 -12.46 9.58
CA ARG A 117 -9.15 -11.80 10.38
C ARG A 117 -7.84 -11.69 9.59
N LEU A 118 -6.96 -10.82 10.06
CA LEU A 118 -5.61 -10.68 9.53
C LEU A 118 -4.63 -11.43 10.42
N ALA A 119 -3.75 -12.20 9.81
CA ALA A 119 -2.69 -12.95 10.49
C ALA A 119 -1.40 -12.92 9.70
N ILE A 120 -0.27 -13.03 10.40
CA ILE A 120 1.04 -13.18 9.76
C ILE A 120 1.04 -14.51 8.98
N PRO A 121 1.43 -14.55 7.70
CA PRO A 121 1.37 -15.77 6.89
C PRO A 121 2.07 -16.98 7.53
N GLY A 122 3.23 -16.78 8.16
CA GLY A 122 3.92 -17.84 8.87
C GLY A 122 3.21 -18.34 10.13
N ALA A 123 2.33 -17.55 10.75
CA ALA A 123 1.51 -18.01 11.86
C ALA A 123 0.39 -18.92 11.37
N ILE A 124 -0.22 -18.60 10.24
CA ILE A 124 -1.24 -19.43 9.60
C ILE A 124 -0.66 -20.83 9.29
N GLN A 125 0.55 -20.90 8.74
CA GLN A 125 1.19 -22.16 8.43
C GLN A 125 1.44 -22.99 9.69
N ARG A 126 1.94 -22.37 10.77
CA ARG A 126 2.14 -23.06 12.06
C ARG A 126 0.84 -23.61 12.64
N ASP A 127 -0.27 -22.88 12.51
CA ASP A 127 -1.56 -23.35 12.99
C ASP A 127 -2.09 -24.53 12.19
N ILE A 128 -1.88 -24.54 10.86
CA ILE A 128 -2.20 -25.67 9.98
C ILE A 128 -1.35 -26.90 10.35
N ASP A 129 -0.06 -26.71 10.53
CA ASP A 129 0.88 -27.78 10.88
C ASP A 129 0.55 -28.37 12.25
N ALA A 130 0.23 -27.52 13.24
CA ALA A 130 -0.19 -27.95 14.57
C ALA A 130 -1.53 -28.72 14.55
N ALA A 131 -2.50 -28.26 13.76
CA ALA A 131 -3.77 -28.96 13.59
C ALA A 131 -3.60 -30.33 12.92
N SER A 132 -2.66 -30.43 11.97
CA SER A 132 -2.35 -31.68 11.27
C SER A 132 -1.58 -32.68 12.14
N ALA A 133 -0.81 -32.18 13.11
CA ALA A 133 -0.04 -33.00 14.06
C ALA A 133 -0.85 -33.45 15.29
N ALA A 134 -2.02 -32.86 15.53
CA ALA A 134 -2.88 -33.25 16.65
C ALA A 134 -3.38 -34.68 16.46
N PRO A 135 -3.26 -35.57 17.48
CA PRO A 135 -3.78 -36.94 17.40
C PRO A 135 -5.29 -36.89 17.21
N ALA A 136 -5.80 -37.75 16.31
CA ALA A 136 -7.24 -37.90 16.11
C ALA A 136 -7.90 -38.17 17.45
N ALA A 137 -8.95 -37.41 17.79
CA ALA A 137 -9.70 -37.65 19.02
C ALA A 137 -10.22 -39.09 19.00
N PRO A 138 -10.12 -39.85 20.10
CA PRO A 138 -10.64 -41.21 20.13
C PRO A 138 -12.13 -41.17 19.87
N ALA A 139 -12.56 -41.93 18.88
CA ALA A 139 -13.99 -42.13 18.58
C ALA A 139 -14.62 -42.77 19.83
N GLY A 140 -15.45 -41.98 20.50
CA GLY A 140 -16.29 -42.43 21.62
C GLY A 140 -17.54 -43.18 21.13
#